data_0fc83999b631fa42d1b4708ec25f9ad1
#
_entry.id   0fc83999b631fa42d1b4708ec25f9ad1
#
_cell.length_a   1.000
_cell.length_b   1.000
_cell.length_c   1.000
_cell.angle_alpha   90.00
_cell.angle_beta   90.00
_cell.angle_gamma   90.00
#
_symmetry.space_group_name_H-M   'P 1'
#
loop_
_entity.id
_entity.type
_entity.pdbx_description
1 polymer ?
#
loop_
_entity_poly.entity_id
_entity_poly.type
_entity_poly.pdbx_seq_one_letter_code
_entity_poly.pdbx_strand_id
1 'polypeptide(L)'
;MIKNLAKTGEYYWVVTDFEMRRDAMGNITHYIGRHKSVPEAAINNYLAPFYDSLLKMEKIGGVELSSRFFKNYLAKQGKDYIDFVISIMSENQNAFTAESVSAIDNNNISVSDNIYQVDHSMNEKRKNFFERLFS
;
A
#
# COMPACT_ATOMS: atom_id res chain seq x y z
N MET A 1 -4.05 0.39 2.09
CA MET A 1 -4.03 1.84 2.33
C MET A 1 -4.84 2.53 1.25
N ILE A 2 -5.63 3.53 1.60
CA ILE A 2 -6.58 4.19 0.70
C ILE A 2 -6.52 5.71 0.93
N LYS A 3 -6.50 6.49 -0.16
CA LYS A 3 -6.72 7.94 -0.15
C LYS A 3 -8.20 8.19 -0.46
N ASN A 4 -8.93 8.71 0.50
CA ASN A 4 -10.37 8.98 0.39
C ASN A 4 -10.66 10.48 0.34
N LEU A 5 -11.84 10.83 -0.21
CA LEU A 5 -12.36 12.19 -0.25
C LEU A 5 -13.46 12.32 0.81
N ALA A 6 -13.32 13.28 1.71
CA ALA A 6 -14.35 13.63 2.68
C ALA A 6 -15.47 14.46 2.03
N LYS A 7 -16.63 14.52 2.68
CA LYS A 7 -17.76 15.35 2.23
C LYS A 7 -17.40 16.84 2.14
N THR A 8 -16.42 17.29 2.92
CA THR A 8 -15.89 18.65 2.93
C THR A 8 -15.02 19.00 1.72
N GLY A 9 -14.64 17.99 0.91
CA GLY A 9 -13.70 18.14 -0.21
C GLY A 9 -12.25 17.90 0.17
N GLU A 10 -11.95 17.62 1.44
CA GLU A 10 -10.61 17.30 1.91
C GLU A 10 -10.26 15.84 1.70
N TYR A 11 -9.00 15.53 1.40
CA TYR A 11 -8.50 14.17 1.32
C TYR A 11 -7.99 13.68 2.68
N TYR A 12 -8.22 12.40 2.95
CA TYR A 12 -7.64 11.74 4.10
C TYR A 12 -7.11 10.35 3.74
N TRP A 13 -6.10 9.90 4.47
CA TRP A 13 -5.45 8.61 4.24
C TRP A 13 -5.73 7.64 5.38
N VAL A 14 -6.14 6.43 5.04
CA VAL A 14 -6.41 5.37 6.02
C VAL A 14 -5.80 4.04 5.58
N VAL A 15 -5.39 3.27 6.57
CA VAL A 15 -5.18 1.83 6.42
C VAL A 15 -6.47 1.15 6.84
N THR A 16 -6.99 0.27 5.99
CA THR A 16 -8.22 -0.47 6.26
C THR A 16 -7.92 -1.96 6.32
N ASP A 17 -8.37 -2.61 7.38
CA ASP A 17 -8.43 -4.06 7.50
C ASP A 17 -9.87 -4.53 7.39
N PHE A 18 -10.09 -5.62 6.65
CA PHE A 18 -11.40 -6.23 6.49
C PHE A 18 -11.42 -7.63 7.08
N GLU A 19 -12.39 -7.88 7.94
CA GLU A 19 -12.68 -9.18 8.53
C GLU A 19 -14.07 -9.67 8.05
N MET A 20 -14.16 -10.95 7.73
CA MET A 20 -15.45 -11.59 7.44
C MET A 20 -15.84 -12.48 8.60
N ARG A 21 -17.01 -12.24 9.19
CA ARG A 21 -17.60 -13.14 10.17
C ARG A 21 -18.54 -14.12 9.51
N ARG A 22 -18.45 -15.38 9.94
CA ARG A 22 -19.27 -16.49 9.43
C ARG A 22 -20.06 -17.13 10.56
N ASP A 23 -21.23 -17.68 10.22
CA ASP A 23 -22.00 -18.52 11.12
C ASP A 23 -21.43 -19.94 11.21
N ALA A 24 -22.08 -20.79 12.02
CA ALA A 24 -21.70 -22.19 12.19
C ALA A 24 -21.81 -23.02 10.90
N MET A 25 -22.59 -22.57 9.90
CA MET A 25 -22.76 -23.20 8.61
C MET A 25 -21.75 -22.68 7.55
N GLY A 26 -20.88 -21.70 7.92
CA GLY A 26 -19.88 -21.11 7.04
C GLY A 26 -20.39 -19.93 6.20
N ASN A 27 -21.65 -19.51 6.32
CA ASN A 27 -22.19 -18.36 5.59
C ASN A 27 -21.64 -17.05 6.18
N ILE A 28 -21.31 -16.07 5.32
CA ILE A 28 -20.85 -14.76 5.75
C ILE A 28 -22.05 -14.00 6.36
N THR A 29 -21.92 -13.60 7.62
CA THR A 29 -22.94 -12.84 8.35
C THR A 29 -22.61 -11.34 8.40
N HIS A 30 -21.32 -10.98 8.46
CA HIS A 30 -20.88 -9.60 8.57
C HIS A 30 -19.56 -9.38 7.87
N TYR A 31 -19.39 -8.17 7.31
CA TYR A 31 -18.10 -7.61 6.93
C TYR A 31 -17.77 -6.50 7.93
N ILE A 32 -16.61 -6.59 8.55
CA ILE A 32 -16.12 -5.61 9.53
C ILE A 32 -14.93 -4.90 8.91
N GLY A 33 -15.04 -3.58 8.74
CA GLY A 33 -13.93 -2.72 8.30
C GLY A 33 -13.36 -1.95 9.50
N ARG A 34 -12.07 -2.11 9.78
CA ARG A 34 -11.35 -1.32 10.78
C ARG A 34 -10.46 -0.32 10.06
N HIS A 35 -10.54 0.96 10.46
CA HIS A 35 -9.77 2.05 9.86
C HIS A 35 -8.78 2.62 10.86
N LYS A 36 -7.56 2.87 10.39
CA LYS A 36 -6.51 3.60 11.12
C LYS A 36 -6.04 4.76 10.25
N SER A 37 -6.01 5.97 10.81
CA SER A 37 -5.43 7.13 10.12
C SER A 37 -3.93 6.95 9.91
N VAL A 38 -3.44 7.42 8.76
CA VAL A 38 -2.00 7.47 8.50
C VAL A 38 -1.42 8.72 9.18
N PRO A 39 -0.25 8.63 9.84
CA PRO A 39 0.40 9.79 10.44
C PRO A 39 0.65 10.90 9.41
N GLU A 40 0.42 12.15 9.81
CA GLU A 40 0.56 13.30 8.92
C GLU A 40 1.98 13.46 8.37
N ALA A 41 2.99 13.23 9.20
CA ALA A 41 4.39 13.24 8.76
C ALA A 41 4.66 12.20 7.66
N ALA A 42 4.08 11.01 7.76
CA ALA A 42 4.21 9.97 6.75
C ALA A 42 3.49 10.35 5.45
N ILE A 43 2.35 11.05 5.54
CA ILE A 43 1.64 11.55 4.37
C ILE A 43 2.51 12.58 3.64
N ASN A 44 2.96 13.61 4.34
CA ASN A 44 3.64 14.75 3.75
C ASN A 44 5.04 14.40 3.23
N ASN A 45 5.80 13.61 3.99
CA ASN A 45 7.19 13.32 3.67
C ASN A 45 7.36 12.12 2.72
N TYR A 46 6.35 11.27 2.61
CA TYR A 46 6.47 10.01 1.88
C TYR A 46 5.31 9.74 0.92
N LEU A 47 4.08 9.62 1.43
CA LEU A 47 2.96 9.14 0.61
C LEU A 47 2.53 10.10 -0.48
N ALA A 48 2.42 11.38 -0.19
CA ALA A 48 1.97 12.36 -1.17
C ALA A 48 2.96 12.47 -2.34
N PRO A 49 4.28 12.63 -2.13
CA PRO A 49 5.26 12.64 -3.21
C PRO A 49 5.29 11.33 -4.01
N PHE A 50 5.17 10.19 -3.34
CA PHE A 50 5.14 8.89 -3.99
C PHE A 50 3.88 8.71 -4.85
N TYR A 51 2.72 9.11 -4.33
CA TYR A 51 1.46 9.06 -5.05
C TYR A 51 1.47 9.97 -6.28
N ASP A 52 2.06 11.16 -6.18
CA ASP A 52 2.24 12.06 -7.34
C ASP A 52 3.11 11.42 -8.44
N SER A 53 4.11 10.64 -8.05
CA SER A 53 4.93 9.89 -8.99
C SER A 53 4.13 8.80 -9.71
N LEU A 54 3.26 8.07 -8.97
CA LEU A 54 2.35 7.10 -9.56
C LEU A 54 1.38 7.74 -10.56
N LEU A 55 0.81 8.91 -10.22
CA LEU A 55 -0.08 9.65 -11.11
C LEU A 55 0.62 10.13 -12.38
N LYS A 56 1.90 10.52 -12.30
CA LYS A 56 2.70 10.87 -13.48
C LYS A 56 2.89 9.67 -14.39
N MET A 57 3.21 8.50 -13.84
CA MET A 57 3.33 7.26 -14.61
C MET A 57 2.00 6.87 -15.27
N GLU A 58 0.90 7.02 -14.54
CA GLU A 58 -0.44 6.74 -15.06
C GLU A 58 -0.83 7.64 -16.23
N LYS A 59 -0.46 8.93 -16.19
CA LYS A 59 -0.68 9.86 -17.30
C LYS A 59 0.12 9.52 -18.55
N ILE A 60 1.31 8.93 -18.41
CA ILE A 60 2.19 8.57 -19.52
C ILE A 60 1.76 7.25 -20.18
N GLY A 61 1.47 6.21 -19.40
CA GLY A 61 1.25 4.86 -19.89
C GLY A 61 0.10 4.11 -19.22
N GLY A 62 -0.86 4.84 -18.63
CA GLY A 62 -2.05 4.27 -17.99
C GLY A 62 -1.74 3.53 -16.68
N VAL A 63 -2.79 2.91 -16.15
CA VAL A 63 -2.74 2.17 -14.87
C VAL A 63 -1.70 1.03 -14.90
N GLU A 64 -1.48 0.42 -16.05
CA GLU A 64 -0.49 -0.66 -16.19
C GLU A 64 0.93 -0.17 -15.92
N LEU A 65 1.32 0.98 -16.46
CA LEU A 65 2.64 1.55 -16.23
C LEU A 65 2.81 1.96 -14.76
N SER A 66 1.81 2.60 -14.18
CA SER A 66 1.80 2.97 -12.77
C SER A 66 1.90 1.74 -11.85
N SER A 67 1.18 0.67 -12.16
CA SER A 67 1.24 -0.60 -11.42
C SER A 67 2.62 -1.26 -11.50
N ARG A 68 3.23 -1.31 -12.70
CA ARG A 68 4.60 -1.82 -12.88
C ARG A 68 5.63 -0.99 -12.13
N PHE A 69 5.51 0.33 -12.19
CA PHE A 69 6.37 1.24 -11.43
C PHE A 69 6.30 0.92 -9.93
N PHE A 70 5.10 0.76 -9.37
CA PHE A 70 4.92 0.44 -7.96
C PHE A 70 5.54 -0.92 -7.60
N LYS A 71 5.28 -1.97 -8.39
CA LYS A 71 5.84 -3.30 -8.16
C LYS A 71 7.38 -3.29 -8.21
N ASN A 72 7.96 -2.60 -9.19
CA ASN A 72 9.41 -2.48 -9.31
C ASN A 72 10.02 -1.69 -8.14
N TYR A 73 9.33 -0.66 -7.68
CA TYR A 73 9.74 0.10 -6.50
C TYR A 73 9.80 -0.79 -5.25
N LEU A 74 8.76 -1.60 -5.01
CA LEU A 74 8.74 -2.56 -3.89
C LEU A 74 9.85 -3.60 -4.02
N ALA A 75 10.03 -4.18 -5.20
CA ALA A 75 11.06 -5.18 -5.48
C ALA A 75 12.47 -4.66 -5.23
N LYS A 76 12.78 -3.42 -5.66
CA LYS A 76 14.08 -2.77 -5.40
C LYS A 76 14.34 -2.55 -3.91
N GLN A 77 13.30 -2.36 -3.12
CA GLN A 77 13.39 -2.20 -1.67
C GLN A 77 13.44 -3.54 -0.93
N GLY A 78 13.28 -4.66 -1.63
CA GLY A 78 13.14 -5.98 -1.03
C GLY A 78 11.91 -6.10 -0.11
N LYS A 79 10.86 -5.32 -0.40
CA LYS A 79 9.64 -5.23 0.41
C LYS A 79 8.45 -5.79 -0.36
N ASP A 80 7.55 -6.45 0.35
CA ASP A 80 6.19 -6.68 -0.12
C ASP A 80 5.28 -5.49 0.23
N TYR A 81 4.01 -5.55 -0.19
CA TYR A 81 3.05 -4.48 0.09
C TYR A 81 2.77 -4.32 1.60
N ILE A 82 2.79 -5.40 2.37
CA ILE A 82 2.56 -5.36 3.82
C ILE A 82 3.74 -4.68 4.52
N ASP A 83 4.97 -5.07 4.16
CA ASP A 83 6.19 -4.43 4.68
C ASP A 83 6.24 -2.93 4.34
N PHE A 84 5.77 -2.56 3.14
CA PHE A 84 5.63 -1.17 2.73
C PHE A 84 4.64 -0.41 3.64
N VAL A 85 3.45 -0.95 3.87
CA VAL A 85 2.44 -0.33 4.75
C VAL A 85 2.97 -0.22 6.18
N ILE A 86 3.62 -1.28 6.70
CA ILE A 86 4.25 -1.26 8.02
C ILE A 86 5.28 -0.13 8.11
N SER A 87 6.15 0.00 7.10
CA SER A 87 7.18 1.03 7.10
C SER A 87 6.61 2.45 7.09
N ILE A 88 5.45 2.66 6.46
CA ILE A 88 4.75 3.94 6.45
C ILE A 88 4.08 4.25 7.79
N MET A 89 3.52 3.25 8.44
CA MET A 89 2.79 3.41 9.70
C MET A 89 3.71 3.49 10.92
N SER A 90 4.99 3.14 10.79
CA SER A 90 5.98 3.27 11.86
C SER A 90 6.52 4.70 11.91
N GLU A 91 6.70 5.26 13.11
CA GLU A 91 7.14 6.65 13.33
C GLU A 91 8.59 6.93 12.90
N ASN A 92 9.40 5.90 12.62
CA ASN A 92 10.82 6.00 12.26
C ASN A 92 11.02 5.91 10.74
N GLN A 93 10.54 6.89 9.99
CA GLN A 93 10.68 6.89 8.54
C GLN A 93 11.76 7.87 8.08
N ASN A 94 12.71 7.35 7.30
CA ASN A 94 13.57 8.18 6.48
C ASN A 94 12.71 8.87 5.40
N ALA A 95 12.90 10.17 5.22
CA ALA A 95 12.19 10.94 4.22
C ALA A 95 12.34 10.28 2.83
N PHE A 96 11.24 10.19 2.10
CA PHE A 96 11.25 9.79 0.71
C PHE A 96 11.96 10.89 -0.09
N THR A 97 13.10 10.56 -0.68
CA THR A 97 13.82 11.49 -1.56
C THR A 97 13.39 11.26 -3.00
N ALA A 98 13.20 12.32 -3.77
CA ALA A 98 12.90 12.25 -5.20
C ALA A 98 13.97 11.45 -5.99
N GLU A 99 15.19 11.38 -5.47
CA GLU A 99 16.29 10.58 -6.00
C GLU A 99 16.01 9.07 -5.98
N SER A 100 15.25 8.57 -4.99
CA SER A 100 14.87 7.15 -4.95
C SER A 100 13.88 6.76 -6.07
N VAL A 101 13.22 7.73 -6.70
CA VAL A 101 12.30 7.52 -7.84
C VAL A 101 13.03 7.62 -9.16
N SER A 102 13.99 8.56 -9.31
CA SER A 102 14.73 8.77 -10.56
C SER A 102 15.67 7.62 -10.94
N ALA A 103 16.06 6.80 -9.95
CA ALA A 103 16.89 5.61 -10.16
C ALA A 103 16.12 4.40 -10.77
N ILE A 104 14.82 4.54 -11.05
CA ILE A 104 14.04 3.50 -11.72
C ILE A 104 14.15 3.73 -13.22
N ASP A 105 15.22 3.16 -13.80
CA ASP A 105 15.47 3.21 -15.22
C ASP A 105 14.37 2.46 -15.99
N ASN A 106 13.71 3.16 -16.92
CA ASN A 106 12.58 2.63 -17.71
C ASN A 106 12.99 1.48 -18.66
N ASN A 107 14.27 1.17 -18.77
CA ASN A 107 14.82 0.24 -19.77
C ASN A 107 14.96 -1.22 -19.31
N ASN A 108 14.64 -1.55 -18.05
CA ASN A 108 14.82 -2.90 -17.52
C ASN A 108 13.54 -3.45 -16.87
N ILE A 109 12.42 -3.38 -17.62
CA ILE A 109 11.13 -3.90 -17.13
C ILE A 109 10.87 -5.27 -17.76
N SER A 110 11.59 -6.28 -17.31
CA SER A 110 11.14 -7.67 -17.47
C SER A 110 10.37 -8.07 -16.20
N VAL A 111 9.06 -8.06 -16.27
CA VAL A 111 8.19 -8.56 -15.20
C VAL A 111 7.84 -9.99 -15.53
N SER A 112 8.20 -10.92 -14.66
CA SER A 112 7.58 -12.25 -14.68
C SER A 112 6.14 -12.13 -14.18
N ASP A 113 5.19 -12.60 -14.98
CA ASP A 113 3.74 -12.51 -14.74
C ASP A 113 3.20 -13.34 -13.54
N ASN A 114 4.08 -13.86 -12.67
CA ASN A 114 3.74 -14.81 -11.61
C ASN A 114 3.46 -14.20 -10.22
N ILE A 115 2.93 -12.97 -10.13
CA ILE A 115 2.76 -12.26 -8.83
C ILE A 115 1.40 -12.51 -8.15
N TYR A 116 0.55 -13.37 -8.67
CA TYR A 116 -0.74 -13.70 -8.04
C TYR A 116 -0.75 -14.99 -7.20
N GLN A 117 0.40 -15.58 -6.90
CA GLN A 117 0.43 -16.61 -5.86
C GLN A 117 0.35 -15.92 -4.50
N VAL A 118 -0.81 -16.08 -3.85
CA VAL A 118 -1.03 -15.66 -2.45
C VAL A 118 -0.08 -16.47 -1.58
N ASP A 119 1.04 -15.89 -1.22
CA ASP A 119 1.97 -16.50 -0.29
C ASP A 119 1.31 -16.58 1.10
N HIS A 120 1.20 -17.78 1.66
CA HIS A 120 0.66 -17.99 3.00
C HIS A 120 1.41 -17.20 4.09
N SER A 121 2.71 -16.94 3.89
CA SER A 121 3.51 -16.09 4.78
C SER A 121 3.01 -14.64 4.85
N MET A 122 2.47 -14.11 3.76
CA MET A 122 1.86 -12.77 3.73
C MET A 122 0.60 -12.68 4.60
N ASN A 123 -0.19 -13.76 4.67
CA ASN A 123 -1.40 -13.77 5.48
C ASN A 123 -1.08 -13.73 6.99
N GLU A 124 -0.03 -14.40 7.43
CA GLU A 124 0.41 -14.35 8.83
C GLU A 124 1.00 -12.99 9.20
N LYS A 125 1.87 -12.42 8.35
CA LYS A 125 2.40 -11.06 8.53
C LYS A 125 1.26 -10.03 8.62
N ARG A 126 0.30 -10.13 7.73
CA ARG A 126 -0.88 -9.27 7.71
C ARG A 126 -1.68 -9.38 9.00
N LYS A 127 -1.99 -10.61 9.45
CA LYS A 127 -2.73 -10.87 10.68
C LYS A 127 -2.02 -10.26 11.88
N ASN A 128 -0.75 -10.55 12.07
CA ASN A 128 0.05 -10.02 13.17
C ASN A 128 0.16 -8.49 13.15
N PHE A 129 0.31 -7.89 11.97
CA PHE A 129 0.37 -6.44 11.80
C PHE A 129 -0.97 -5.78 12.17
N PHE A 130 -2.07 -6.28 11.60
CA PHE A 130 -3.37 -5.68 11.84
C PHE A 130 -3.86 -5.90 13.27
N GLU A 131 -3.58 -7.02 13.90
CA GLU A 131 -3.84 -7.24 15.34
C GLU A 131 -3.14 -6.19 16.21
N ARG A 132 -1.88 -5.86 15.91
CA ARG A 132 -1.12 -4.84 16.66
C ARG A 132 -1.57 -3.40 16.34
N LEU A 133 -2.02 -3.15 15.12
CA LEU A 133 -2.41 -1.81 14.68
C LEU A 133 -3.81 -1.42 15.17
N PHE A 134 -4.72 -2.39 15.31
CA PHE A 134 -6.14 -2.18 15.62
C PHE A 134 -6.56 -2.76 16.98
N SER A 135 -5.65 -3.32 17.75
CA SER A 135 -5.86 -3.66 19.17
C SER A 135 -5.76 -2.40 20.05
#